data_2ef72f6fc1d667de247e7f7eb1c97578
#
_entry.id   2ef72f6fc1d667de247e7f7eb1c97578
#
_cell.length_a   1.000
_cell.length_b   1.000
_cell.length_c   1.000
_cell.angle_alpha   90.00
_cell.angle_beta   90.00
_cell.angle_gamma   90.00
#
_symmetry.space_group_name_H-M   'P 1'
#
loop_
_entity.id
_entity.type
_entity.pdbx_description
1 polymer ?
#
loop_
_entity_poly.entity_id
_entity_poly.type
_entity_poly.pdbx_seq_one_letter_code
_entity_poly.pdbx_strand_id
1 'polypeptide(L)'
;MPKTSKDVIEFAKKNNILFYDFRFTDIKGIWHHVSYHADSVSEDILKGVPFDGSSIAAWQPINQSDMLLIPDLDSLFIDPFTADPTLVVFCDVYDIYKKQPYEKDPRSIAKKALKYLAESGIGDAAYFGPENEFFIFDDLKIKDEINAQSYEIDSTEGVWRS
;
A
#
# COMPACT_ATOMS: atom_id res chain seq x y z
N MET A 1 -16.41 10.24 5.07
CA MET A 1 -15.28 9.35 5.41
C MET A 1 -14.66 9.85 6.72
N PRO A 2 -14.05 8.95 7.54
CA PRO A 2 -13.31 9.32 8.74
C PRO A 2 -12.22 10.35 8.43
N LYS A 3 -12.02 11.34 9.30
CA LYS A 3 -11.00 12.38 9.11
C LYS A 3 -9.96 12.42 10.24
N THR A 4 -10.26 11.77 11.35
CA THR A 4 -9.37 11.70 12.50
C THR A 4 -9.09 10.25 12.87
N SER A 5 -8.01 9.98 13.59
CA SER A 5 -7.69 8.63 14.10
C SER A 5 -8.86 8.05 14.90
N LYS A 6 -9.55 8.88 15.69
CA LYS A 6 -10.75 8.47 16.44
C LYS A 6 -11.89 8.03 15.53
N ASP A 7 -12.17 8.82 14.47
CA ASP A 7 -13.23 8.49 13.51
C ASP A 7 -12.91 7.17 12.78
N VAL A 8 -11.63 6.91 12.47
CA VAL A 8 -11.17 5.65 11.84
C VAL A 8 -11.44 4.45 12.75
N ILE A 9 -11.13 4.57 14.04
CA ILE A 9 -11.41 3.50 15.01
C ILE A 9 -12.92 3.28 15.17
N GLU A 10 -13.72 4.33 15.23
CA GLU A 10 -15.17 4.22 15.29
C GLU A 10 -15.76 3.60 14.01
N PHE A 11 -15.25 3.99 12.84
CA PHE A 11 -15.61 3.40 11.56
C PHE A 11 -15.30 1.90 11.51
N ALA A 12 -14.10 1.50 11.95
CA ALA A 12 -13.70 0.11 11.99
C ALA A 12 -14.61 -0.73 12.89
N LYS A 13 -14.92 -0.24 14.09
CA LYS A 13 -15.86 -0.91 15.02
C LYS A 13 -17.26 -1.06 14.40
N LYS A 14 -17.78 0.00 13.79
CA LYS A 14 -19.10 -0.01 13.15
C LYS A 14 -19.21 -1.02 12.01
N ASN A 15 -18.11 -1.26 11.29
CA ASN A 15 -18.05 -2.17 10.14
C ASN A 15 -17.49 -3.55 10.50
N ASN A 16 -17.32 -3.87 11.80
CA ASN A 16 -16.77 -5.14 12.28
C ASN A 16 -15.43 -5.49 11.64
N ILE A 17 -14.57 -4.50 11.46
CA ILE A 17 -13.22 -4.70 10.91
C ILE A 17 -12.39 -5.55 11.88
N LEU A 18 -11.76 -6.59 11.36
CA LEU A 18 -10.87 -7.48 12.12
C LEU A 18 -9.40 -7.10 11.95
N PHE A 19 -9.03 -6.59 10.78
CA PHE A 19 -7.64 -6.23 10.49
C PHE A 19 -7.54 -4.83 9.88
N TYR A 20 -6.47 -4.11 10.26
CA TYR A 20 -5.97 -2.96 9.52
C TYR A 20 -4.78 -3.40 8.69
N ASP A 21 -4.74 -2.99 7.43
CA ASP A 21 -3.68 -3.31 6.49
C ASP A 21 -3.04 -2.01 5.98
N PHE A 22 -1.90 -1.67 6.55
CA PHE A 22 -1.14 -0.45 6.22
C PHE A 22 -0.27 -0.72 5.01
N ARG A 23 -0.66 -0.19 3.84
CA ARG A 23 -0.01 -0.45 2.56
C ARG A 23 0.88 0.70 2.13
N PHE A 24 2.02 0.36 1.57
CA PHE A 24 2.96 1.30 0.97
C PHE A 24 3.61 0.67 -0.26
N THR A 25 4.22 1.50 -1.11
CA THR A 25 4.77 1.06 -2.39
C THR A 25 6.28 1.27 -2.41
N ASP A 26 7.04 0.32 -2.93
CA ASP A 26 8.47 0.49 -3.17
C ASP A 26 8.77 1.13 -4.54
N ILE A 27 10.07 1.40 -4.80
CA ILE A 27 10.52 2.01 -6.08
C ILE A 27 10.33 1.12 -7.30
N LYS A 28 10.00 -0.17 -7.12
CA LYS A 28 9.66 -1.10 -8.19
C LYS A 28 8.16 -1.15 -8.47
N GLY A 29 7.35 -0.42 -7.70
CA GLY A 29 5.90 -0.45 -7.78
C GLY A 29 5.25 -1.62 -7.04
N ILE A 30 6.01 -2.36 -6.23
CA ILE A 30 5.48 -3.48 -5.45
C ILE A 30 4.79 -2.92 -4.20
N TRP A 31 3.58 -3.39 -3.93
CA TRP A 31 2.88 -3.11 -2.68
C TRP A 31 3.42 -4.01 -1.58
N HIS A 32 3.84 -3.37 -0.52
CA HIS A 32 4.15 -3.97 0.77
C HIS A 32 3.08 -3.59 1.78
N HIS A 33 2.95 -4.36 2.85
CA HIS A 33 1.99 -4.07 3.88
C HIS A 33 2.44 -4.55 5.26
N VAL A 34 1.84 -3.94 6.28
CA VAL A 34 1.93 -4.36 7.67
C VAL A 34 0.51 -4.47 8.21
N SER A 35 0.12 -5.65 8.67
CA SER A 35 -1.23 -5.90 9.17
C SER A 35 -1.27 -5.94 10.69
N TYR A 36 -2.29 -5.31 11.27
CA TYR A 36 -2.58 -5.32 12.70
C TYR A 36 -4.01 -5.83 12.94
N HIS A 37 -4.17 -6.66 13.97
CA HIS A 37 -5.51 -6.98 14.46
C HIS A 37 -6.16 -5.70 15.02
N ALA A 38 -7.47 -5.53 14.78
CA ALA A 38 -8.16 -4.28 15.09
C ALA A 38 -8.07 -3.88 16.58
N ASP A 39 -8.07 -4.86 17.48
CA ASP A 39 -7.93 -4.61 18.93
C ASP A 39 -6.57 -4.03 19.33
N SER A 40 -5.54 -4.19 18.47
CA SER A 40 -4.19 -3.68 18.71
C SER A 40 -4.00 -2.26 18.18
N VAL A 41 -4.95 -1.74 17.39
CA VAL A 41 -4.82 -0.41 16.77
C VAL A 41 -5.38 0.66 17.68
N SER A 42 -4.49 1.54 18.14
CA SER A 42 -4.83 2.75 18.90
C SER A 42 -4.71 4.00 18.04
N GLU A 43 -5.15 5.14 18.57
CA GLU A 43 -4.94 6.43 17.92
C GLU A 43 -3.45 6.75 17.70
N ASP A 44 -2.55 6.24 18.55
CA ASP A 44 -1.11 6.45 18.39
C ASP A 44 -0.52 5.62 17.24
N ILE A 45 -0.98 4.39 17.04
CA ILE A 45 -0.62 3.58 15.86
C ILE A 45 -1.05 4.30 14.57
N LEU A 46 -2.21 4.92 14.56
CA LEU A 46 -2.69 5.69 13.40
C LEU A 46 -1.93 7.01 13.15
N LYS A 47 -1.04 7.41 14.05
CA LYS A 47 -0.10 8.53 13.82
C LYS A 47 1.23 8.08 13.20
N GLY A 48 1.57 6.79 13.32
CA GLY A 48 2.79 6.23 12.76
C GLY A 48 2.96 4.76 13.11
N VAL A 49 3.06 3.90 12.08
CA VAL A 49 3.24 2.46 12.22
C VAL A 49 4.71 2.14 12.01
N PRO A 50 5.41 1.60 13.02
CA PRO A 50 6.81 1.24 12.87
C PRO A 50 6.98 0.01 11.97
N PHE A 51 8.02 0.02 11.15
CA PHE A 51 8.43 -1.13 10.35
C PHE A 51 9.92 -1.12 10.07
N ASP A 52 10.45 -2.27 9.63
CA ASP A 52 11.85 -2.46 9.28
C ASP A 52 12.08 -2.18 7.79
N GLY A 53 12.66 -1.03 7.48
CA GLY A 53 12.98 -0.61 6.11
C GLY A 53 14.10 -1.43 5.47
N SER A 54 14.89 -2.21 6.22
CA SER A 54 15.90 -3.11 5.63
C SER A 54 15.29 -4.34 4.97
N SER A 55 14.03 -4.65 5.29
CA SER A 55 13.25 -5.69 4.63
C SER A 55 12.85 -5.31 3.19
N ILE A 56 12.97 -4.04 2.81
CA ILE A 56 12.64 -3.55 1.48
C ILE A 56 13.93 -3.38 0.68
N ALA A 57 14.00 -4.06 -0.46
CA ALA A 57 15.20 -4.04 -1.31
C ALA A 57 15.63 -2.61 -1.69
N ALA A 58 16.91 -2.30 -1.48
CA ALA A 58 17.55 -1.01 -1.78
C ALA A 58 17.05 0.20 -0.97
N TRP A 59 16.34 -0.02 0.16
CA TRP A 59 15.89 1.08 1.02
C TRP A 59 16.94 1.43 2.06
N GLN A 60 16.98 0.76 3.20
CA GLN A 60 17.85 1.11 4.32
C GLN A 60 18.80 -0.04 4.68
N PRO A 61 20.00 0.26 5.17
CA PRO A 61 20.86 -0.74 5.77
C PRO A 61 20.31 -1.14 7.15
N ILE A 62 20.66 -2.34 7.62
CA ILE A 62 20.15 -2.91 8.87
C ILE A 62 20.43 -2.04 10.12
N ASN A 63 21.50 -1.29 10.12
CA ASN A 63 21.88 -0.38 11.22
C ASN A 63 21.10 0.93 11.25
N GLN A 64 20.23 1.18 10.27
CA GLN A 64 19.35 2.35 10.18
C GLN A 64 17.98 1.92 9.61
N SER A 65 17.49 0.76 10.05
CA SER A 65 16.32 0.13 9.44
C SER A 65 14.98 0.65 9.96
N ASP A 66 14.95 1.26 11.13
CA ASP A 66 13.69 1.75 11.72
C ASP A 66 13.09 2.88 10.89
N MET A 67 11.87 2.69 10.45
CA MET A 67 11.09 3.64 9.67
C MET A 67 9.66 3.70 10.17
N LEU A 68 8.91 4.72 9.75
CA LEU A 68 7.49 4.85 10.07
C LEU A 68 6.64 4.89 8.78
N LEU A 69 5.53 4.19 8.79
CA LEU A 69 4.43 4.40 7.86
C LEU A 69 3.50 5.45 8.46
N ILE A 70 3.25 6.51 7.74
CA ILE A 70 2.32 7.57 8.14
C ILE A 70 1.00 7.35 7.40
N PRO A 71 -0.04 6.86 8.09
CA PRO A 71 -1.33 6.56 7.46
C PRO A 71 -1.98 7.78 6.84
N ASP A 72 -2.39 7.66 5.59
CA ASP A 72 -3.21 8.64 4.89
C ASP A 72 -4.69 8.34 5.15
N LEU A 73 -5.29 9.07 6.09
CA LEU A 73 -6.67 8.80 6.53
C LEU A 73 -7.73 9.14 5.46
N ASP A 74 -7.36 9.80 4.36
CA ASP A 74 -8.25 10.03 3.24
C ASP A 74 -8.27 8.85 2.24
N SER A 75 -7.38 7.85 2.41
CA SER A 75 -7.21 6.71 1.52
C SER A 75 -7.92 5.42 1.96
N LEU A 76 -8.76 5.49 2.99
CA LEU A 76 -9.39 4.32 3.62
C LEU A 76 -10.40 3.61 2.71
N PHE A 77 -10.32 2.29 2.64
CA PHE A 77 -11.38 1.45 2.07
C PHE A 77 -11.39 0.05 2.71
N ILE A 78 -12.54 -0.60 2.68
CA ILE A 78 -12.66 -2.01 3.09
C ILE A 78 -12.29 -2.87 1.89
N ASP A 79 -11.32 -3.77 2.07
CA ASP A 79 -10.85 -4.66 0.99
C ASP A 79 -11.95 -5.68 0.63
N PRO A 80 -12.48 -5.67 -0.61
CA PRO A 80 -13.55 -6.58 -0.99
C PRO A 80 -13.07 -8.01 -1.27
N PHE A 81 -11.75 -8.25 -1.28
CA PHE A 81 -11.15 -9.54 -1.68
C PHE A 81 -10.61 -10.36 -0.51
N THR A 82 -10.52 -9.78 0.68
CA THR A 82 -10.05 -10.51 1.88
C THR A 82 -11.17 -11.35 2.48
N ALA A 83 -10.82 -12.51 3.02
CA ALA A 83 -11.78 -13.39 3.70
C ALA A 83 -12.34 -12.75 4.98
N ASP A 84 -11.48 -12.07 5.74
CA ASP A 84 -11.84 -11.35 6.95
C ASP A 84 -11.98 -9.84 6.66
N PRO A 85 -12.94 -9.15 7.28
CA PRO A 85 -13.12 -7.72 7.09
C PRO A 85 -11.83 -6.93 7.40
N THR A 86 -11.19 -6.38 6.37
CA THR A 86 -9.91 -5.71 6.44
C THR A 86 -10.04 -4.26 5.99
N LEU A 87 -9.60 -3.32 6.82
CA LEU A 87 -9.53 -1.90 6.49
C LEU A 87 -8.14 -1.57 5.95
N VAL A 88 -8.07 -1.25 4.67
CA VAL A 88 -6.83 -0.82 4.01
C VAL A 88 -6.61 0.66 4.22
N VAL A 89 -5.36 1.02 4.51
CA VAL A 89 -4.90 2.39 4.65
C VAL A 89 -3.59 2.54 3.87
N PHE A 90 -3.55 3.41 2.86
CA PHE A 90 -2.28 3.73 2.22
C PHE A 90 -1.45 4.65 3.11
N CYS A 91 -0.14 4.44 3.10
CA CYS A 91 0.79 5.15 3.95
C CYS A 91 1.87 5.86 3.13
N ASP A 92 2.28 7.01 3.62
CA ASP A 92 3.55 7.61 3.27
C ASP A 92 4.66 6.99 4.13
N VAL A 93 5.88 7.00 3.63
CA VAL A 93 7.05 6.51 4.38
C VAL A 93 7.85 7.67 4.95
N TYR A 94 8.23 7.56 6.21
CA TYR A 94 8.96 8.59 6.94
C TYR A 94 10.29 8.06 7.48
N ASP A 95 11.36 8.78 7.19
CA ASP A 95 12.71 8.52 7.69
C ASP A 95 12.89 9.19 9.06
N ILE A 96 12.95 8.38 10.12
CA ILE A 96 13.08 8.88 11.49
C ILE A 96 14.46 9.45 11.80
N TYR A 97 15.51 9.02 11.08
CA TYR A 97 16.88 9.50 11.27
C TYR A 97 17.06 10.86 10.65
N LYS A 98 16.57 11.06 9.41
CA LYS A 98 16.58 12.35 8.72
C LYS A 98 15.43 13.27 9.13
N LYS A 99 14.44 12.76 9.87
CA LYS A 99 13.23 13.46 10.31
C LYS A 99 12.48 14.14 9.15
N GLN A 100 12.27 13.38 8.07
CA GLN A 100 11.61 13.86 6.86
C GLN A 100 10.90 12.72 6.11
N PRO A 101 9.98 13.04 5.17
CA PRO A 101 9.45 12.05 4.25
C PRO A 101 10.58 11.31 3.53
N TYR A 102 10.43 10.00 3.39
CA TYR A 102 11.48 9.17 2.80
C TYR A 102 11.65 9.46 1.30
N GLU A 103 12.89 9.73 0.90
CA GLU A 103 13.19 10.21 -0.46
C GLU A 103 12.94 9.19 -1.57
N LYS A 104 12.93 7.88 -1.24
CA LYS A 104 12.65 6.79 -2.20
C LYS A 104 11.20 6.31 -2.14
N ASP A 105 10.34 6.94 -1.34
CA ASP A 105 8.93 6.66 -1.32
C ASP A 105 8.24 7.30 -2.55
N PRO A 106 7.60 6.50 -3.44
CA PRO A 106 6.91 7.04 -4.62
C PRO A 106 5.84 8.08 -4.29
N ARG A 107 5.12 7.93 -3.17
CA ARG A 107 4.11 8.92 -2.72
C ARG A 107 4.78 10.24 -2.32
N SER A 108 5.91 10.18 -1.65
CA SER A 108 6.71 11.37 -1.31
C SER A 108 7.22 12.10 -2.55
N ILE A 109 7.61 11.36 -3.60
CA ILE A 109 8.02 11.93 -4.89
C ILE A 109 6.83 12.62 -5.57
N ALA A 110 5.68 11.97 -5.61
CA ALA A 110 4.45 12.55 -6.18
C ALA A 110 4.04 13.85 -5.45
N LYS A 111 4.10 13.87 -4.10
CA LYS A 111 3.82 15.06 -3.29
C LYS A 111 4.81 16.20 -3.57
N LYS A 112 6.10 15.90 -3.79
CA LYS A 112 7.08 16.90 -4.22
C LYS A 112 6.75 17.49 -5.59
N ALA A 113 6.31 16.64 -6.54
CA ALA A 113 5.93 17.09 -7.87
C ALA A 113 4.70 18.02 -7.82
N LEU A 114 3.67 17.67 -7.03
CA LEU A 114 2.50 18.51 -6.83
C LEU A 114 2.85 19.86 -6.17
N LYS A 115 3.73 19.83 -5.18
CA LYS A 115 4.23 21.07 -4.54
C LYS A 115 4.96 21.94 -5.55
N TYR A 116 5.85 21.37 -6.35
CA TYR A 116 6.57 22.09 -7.40
C TYR A 116 5.61 22.69 -8.44
N LEU A 117 4.60 21.94 -8.86
CA LEU A 117 3.57 22.44 -9.79
C LEU A 117 2.89 23.70 -9.24
N ALA A 118 2.43 23.66 -8.01
CA ALA A 118 1.79 24.79 -7.33
C ALA A 118 2.72 26.02 -7.20
N GLU A 119 3.98 25.78 -6.78
CA GLU A 119 4.99 26.84 -6.59
C GLU A 119 5.45 27.47 -7.93
N SER A 120 5.42 26.71 -9.02
CA SER A 120 5.82 27.20 -10.34
C SER A 120 4.81 28.16 -10.96
N GLY A 121 3.56 28.15 -10.49
CA GLY A 121 2.47 28.94 -11.04
C GLY A 121 1.98 28.48 -12.44
N ILE A 122 2.49 27.33 -12.95
CA ILE A 122 2.07 26.77 -14.25
C ILE A 122 0.69 26.13 -14.17
N GLY A 123 0.38 25.53 -12.99
CA GLY A 123 -0.90 24.86 -12.75
C GLY A 123 -1.11 24.58 -11.28
N ASP A 124 -2.34 24.31 -10.91
CA ASP A 124 -2.80 24.01 -9.55
C ASP A 124 -3.27 22.55 -9.37
N ALA A 125 -3.41 21.83 -10.48
CA ALA A 125 -3.84 20.44 -10.49
C ALA A 125 -3.16 19.63 -11.58
N ALA A 126 -2.97 18.34 -11.32
CA ALA A 126 -2.52 17.34 -12.29
C ALA A 126 -3.56 16.23 -12.38
N TYR A 127 -4.00 15.89 -13.58
CA TYR A 127 -4.96 14.82 -13.84
C TYR A 127 -4.25 13.67 -14.51
N PHE A 128 -4.52 12.45 -14.02
CA PHE A 128 -3.99 11.21 -14.56
C PHE A 128 -5.13 10.29 -14.96
N GLY A 129 -4.98 9.59 -16.08
CA GLY A 129 -5.91 8.57 -16.55
C GLY A 129 -5.23 7.19 -16.46
N PRO A 130 -5.36 6.44 -15.35
CA PRO A 130 -4.78 5.11 -15.24
C PRO A 130 -5.50 4.14 -16.19
N GLU A 131 -4.72 3.28 -16.86
CA GLU A 131 -5.20 2.21 -17.74
C GLU A 131 -4.70 0.87 -17.18
N ASN A 132 -5.41 0.36 -16.17
CA ASN A 132 -5.05 -0.91 -15.54
C ASN A 132 -5.55 -2.07 -16.41
N GLU A 133 -4.62 -2.90 -16.90
CA GLU A 133 -4.93 -4.07 -17.72
C GLU A 133 -4.73 -5.36 -16.92
N PHE A 134 -5.59 -6.35 -17.15
CA PHE A 134 -5.49 -7.65 -16.52
C PHE A 134 -6.12 -8.74 -17.38
N PHE A 135 -5.71 -9.98 -17.14
CA PHE A 135 -6.30 -11.16 -17.77
C PHE A 135 -7.26 -11.85 -16.81
N ILE A 136 -8.33 -12.42 -17.37
CA ILE A 136 -9.25 -13.30 -16.64
C ILE A 136 -9.01 -14.73 -17.12
N PHE A 137 -8.76 -15.63 -16.18
CA PHE A 137 -8.53 -17.04 -16.47
C PHE A 137 -9.65 -17.91 -15.90
N ASP A 138 -10.02 -18.99 -16.59
CA ASP A 138 -10.94 -20.00 -16.09
C ASP A 138 -10.23 -21.02 -15.20
N ASP A 139 -8.94 -21.29 -15.45
CA ASP A 139 -8.09 -22.15 -14.62
C ASP A 139 -6.63 -21.64 -14.64
N LEU A 140 -5.96 -21.76 -13.49
CA LEU A 140 -4.57 -21.42 -13.33
C LEU A 140 -3.88 -22.43 -12.41
N LYS A 141 -2.96 -23.22 -12.96
CA LYS A 141 -2.10 -24.13 -12.19
C LYS A 141 -0.69 -23.59 -12.14
N ILE A 142 -0.18 -23.41 -10.93
CA ILE A 142 1.20 -22.94 -10.70
C ILE A 142 1.95 -24.01 -9.92
N LYS A 143 3.16 -24.32 -10.37
CA LYS A 143 4.16 -25.05 -9.63
C LYS A 143 5.36 -24.12 -9.44
N ASP A 144 5.69 -23.80 -8.19
CA ASP A 144 6.83 -22.94 -7.84
C ASP A 144 7.64 -23.63 -6.73
N GLU A 145 8.56 -24.50 -7.15
CA GLU A 145 9.46 -25.26 -6.28
C GLU A 145 10.92 -24.86 -6.59
N ILE A 146 11.83 -25.11 -5.65
CA ILE A 146 13.25 -24.76 -5.78
C ILE A 146 13.87 -25.34 -7.06
N ASN A 147 13.44 -26.52 -7.48
CA ASN A 147 14.00 -27.27 -8.61
C ASN A 147 13.07 -27.36 -9.83
N ALA A 148 11.87 -26.80 -9.77
CA ALA A 148 10.92 -26.87 -10.89
C ALA A 148 9.88 -25.74 -10.81
N GLN A 149 9.74 -25.02 -11.92
CA GLN A 149 8.72 -24.00 -12.07
C GLN A 149 7.93 -24.26 -13.35
N SER A 150 6.62 -24.16 -13.27
CA SER A 150 5.73 -24.24 -14.44
C SER A 150 4.42 -23.50 -14.14
N TYR A 151 3.77 -23.08 -15.21
CA TYR A 151 2.40 -22.60 -15.14
C TYR A 151 1.58 -23.16 -16.30
N GLU A 152 0.31 -23.38 -16.06
CA GLU A 152 -0.68 -23.76 -17.06
C GLU A 152 -1.88 -22.83 -16.88
N ILE A 153 -2.25 -22.14 -17.95
CA ILE A 153 -3.35 -21.17 -17.96
C ILE A 153 -4.39 -21.67 -18.92
N ASP A 154 -5.66 -21.64 -18.52
CA ASP A 154 -6.80 -21.91 -19.39
C ASP A 154 -7.80 -20.74 -19.35
N SER A 155 -8.38 -20.45 -20.52
CA SER A 155 -9.42 -19.45 -20.70
C SER A 155 -10.31 -19.85 -21.86
N THR A 156 -11.61 -19.70 -21.71
CA THR A 156 -12.59 -19.91 -22.80
C THR A 156 -12.38 -18.96 -23.97
N GLU A 157 -11.73 -17.81 -23.73
CA GLU A 157 -11.36 -16.83 -24.75
C GLU A 157 -9.93 -17.03 -25.28
N GLY A 158 -9.22 -18.07 -24.82
CA GLY A 158 -7.86 -18.36 -25.23
C GLY A 158 -7.76 -18.77 -26.69
N VAL A 159 -6.81 -18.18 -27.42
CA VAL A 159 -6.56 -18.46 -28.84
C VAL A 159 -6.22 -19.92 -29.12
N TRP A 160 -5.83 -20.70 -28.11
CA TRP A 160 -5.56 -22.13 -28.19
C TRP A 160 -6.81 -23.01 -28.13
N ARG A 161 -7.98 -22.41 -27.87
CA ARG A 161 -9.28 -23.10 -27.84
C ARG A 161 -10.11 -22.95 -29.12
N SER A 162 -9.56 -22.36 -30.16
CA SER A 162 -10.21 -22.19 -31.46
C SER A 162 -10.31 -23.50 -32.25
#